data_d503a1fb3099a88a35e28f21c0fcbabb
#
_entry.id   d503a1fb3099a88a35e28f21c0fcbabb
#
_cell.length_a   1.000
_cell.length_b   1.000
_cell.length_c   1.000
_cell.angle_alpha   90.00
_cell.angle_beta   90.00
_cell.angle_gamma   90.00
#
_symmetry.space_group_name_H-M   'P 1'
#
loop_
_entity.id
_entity.type
_entity.pdbx_description
1 polymer ?
#
loop_
_entity_poly.entity_id
_entity_poly.type
_entity_poly.pdbx_seq_one_letter_code
_entity_poly.pdbx_strand_id
1 'polypeptide(L)'
;ESRGLGDVYKRQINQESLELSSGSISIADADIVVSAGRGLKGPENWGMIEELAKILGAATACSKPVSDMGWRPHSEHVGQTGKPVATNLYIAIGISGAIQHLAGVSSSKVKVVINSDPDAPFFKAADYGIIGDAFDIVPKLNEKLKSYKVVNN
;
A
#
# COMPACT_ATOMS: atom_id res chain seq x y z
N GLU A 1 -15.78 -9.49 -6.15
CA GLU A 1 -17.15 -9.07 -5.97
C GLU A 1 -17.36 -8.32 -4.66
N SER A 2 -18.09 -7.21 -4.71
CA SER A 2 -18.21 -6.33 -3.56
C SER A 2 -18.88 -7.00 -2.36
N ARG A 3 -19.83 -7.86 -2.61
CA ARG A 3 -20.54 -8.55 -1.56
C ARG A 3 -19.64 -9.54 -0.81
N GLY A 4 -18.83 -10.28 -1.54
CA GLY A 4 -17.85 -11.17 -0.93
C GLY A 4 -16.82 -10.43 -0.13
N LEU A 5 -16.38 -9.28 -0.63
CA LEU A 5 -15.43 -8.43 0.10
C LEU A 5 -16.04 -7.90 1.40
N GLY A 6 -17.32 -7.55 1.40
CA GLY A 6 -17.99 -7.08 2.59
C GLY A 6 -18.05 -8.15 3.67
N ASP A 7 -18.33 -9.39 3.29
CA ASP A 7 -18.38 -10.50 4.24
C ASP A 7 -17.01 -10.81 4.81
N VAL A 8 -15.97 -10.80 3.98
CA VAL A 8 -14.60 -11.02 4.43
C VAL A 8 -14.19 -9.89 5.39
N TYR A 9 -14.52 -8.68 5.06
CA TYR A 9 -14.19 -7.53 5.89
C TYR A 9 -14.86 -7.61 7.26
N LYS A 10 -16.13 -7.98 7.31
CA LYS A 10 -16.83 -8.14 8.57
C LYS A 10 -16.22 -9.22 9.46
N ARG A 11 -15.80 -10.33 8.86
CA ARG A 11 -15.14 -11.38 9.61
C ARG A 11 -13.80 -10.93 10.17
N GLN A 12 -13.06 -10.16 9.40
CA GLN A 12 -11.80 -9.60 9.85
C GLN A 12 -11.98 -8.65 11.02
N ILE A 13 -13.00 -7.81 10.98
CA ILE A 13 -13.29 -6.90 12.08
C ILE A 13 -13.59 -7.67 13.35
N ASN A 14 -14.37 -8.75 13.25
CA ASN A 14 -14.67 -9.57 14.41
C ASN A 14 -13.41 -10.22 14.96
N GLN A 15 -12.53 -10.71 14.12
CA GLN A 15 -11.26 -11.27 14.55
C GLN A 15 -10.37 -10.20 15.20
N GLU A 16 -10.36 -9.01 14.66
CA GLU A 16 -9.58 -7.91 15.21
C GLU A 16 -10.01 -7.59 16.64
N SER A 17 -11.31 -7.62 16.90
CA SER A 17 -11.79 -7.34 18.24
C SER A 17 -11.35 -8.42 19.24
N LEU A 18 -11.00 -9.60 18.75
CA LEU A 18 -10.50 -10.69 19.59
C LEU A 18 -8.98 -10.70 19.69
N GLU A 19 -8.31 -10.35 18.62
CA GLU A 19 -6.85 -10.48 18.52
C GLU A 19 -6.11 -9.16 18.66
N LEU A 20 -6.77 -8.07 18.61
CA LEU A 20 -6.26 -6.72 18.84
C LEU A 20 -5.07 -6.31 17.99
N SER A 21 -3.93 -6.92 18.20
CA SER A 21 -2.67 -6.50 17.57
C SER A 21 -2.52 -6.96 16.13
N SER A 22 -3.36 -7.86 15.68
CA SER A 22 -3.26 -8.40 14.33
C SER A 22 -4.28 -7.79 13.39
N GLY A 23 -4.71 -6.56 13.68
CA GLY A 23 -5.74 -5.89 12.90
C GLY A 23 -5.42 -5.66 11.44
N SER A 24 -4.17 -5.86 11.02
CA SER A 24 -3.78 -5.66 9.63
C SER A 24 -3.60 -7.00 8.92
N ILE A 25 -3.92 -6.98 7.63
CA ILE A 25 -3.72 -8.14 6.76
C ILE A 25 -2.22 -8.33 6.56
N SER A 26 -1.76 -9.58 6.61
CA SER A 26 -0.36 -9.90 6.33
C SER A 26 -0.03 -9.63 4.86
N ILE A 27 1.14 -9.06 4.61
CA ILE A 27 1.62 -8.82 3.25
C ILE A 27 1.65 -10.13 2.45
N ALA A 28 2.03 -11.22 3.09
CA ALA A 28 2.14 -12.51 2.41
C ALA A 28 0.79 -13.05 1.92
N ASP A 29 -0.29 -12.67 2.60
CA ASP A 29 -1.63 -13.19 2.30
C ASP A 29 -2.51 -12.20 1.55
N ALA A 30 -2.02 -10.99 1.30
CA ALA A 30 -2.83 -9.94 0.70
C ALA A 30 -2.87 -10.03 -0.81
N ASP A 31 -4.04 -9.76 -1.39
CA ASP A 31 -4.19 -9.59 -2.83
C ASP A 31 -3.72 -8.21 -3.28
N ILE A 32 -3.83 -7.23 -2.39
CA ILE A 32 -3.50 -5.85 -2.67
C ILE A 32 -2.58 -5.36 -1.55
N VAL A 33 -1.50 -4.69 -1.92
CA VAL A 33 -0.59 -4.07 -0.96
C VAL A 33 -0.46 -2.58 -1.30
N VAL A 34 -0.62 -1.74 -0.29
CA VAL A 34 -0.38 -0.31 -0.39
C VAL A 34 0.89 0.00 0.38
N SER A 35 1.89 0.49 -0.32
CA SER A 35 3.21 0.75 0.25
C SER A 35 3.56 2.23 0.15
N ALA A 36 4.30 2.72 1.11
CA ALA A 36 4.72 4.11 1.08
C ALA A 36 6.18 4.25 1.51
N GLY A 37 6.79 5.34 1.08
CA GLY A 37 8.20 5.62 1.32
C GLY A 37 8.42 6.97 1.96
N ARG A 38 9.68 7.43 1.91
CA ARG A 38 10.09 8.69 2.52
C ARG A 38 9.35 9.92 1.93
N GLY A 39 8.73 9.77 0.78
CA GLY A 39 7.94 10.85 0.20
C GLY A 39 6.78 11.28 1.08
N LEU A 40 6.39 10.47 2.06
CA LEU A 40 5.37 10.83 3.05
C LEU A 40 5.89 11.79 4.11
N LYS A 41 7.19 11.99 4.20
CA LYS A 41 7.86 12.98 5.06
C LYS A 41 7.81 12.71 6.55
N GLY A 42 7.05 11.73 7.01
CA GLY A 42 7.01 11.38 8.43
C GLY A 42 5.94 10.33 8.73
N PRO A 43 6.07 9.64 9.87
CA PRO A 43 5.11 8.59 10.24
C PRO A 43 3.71 9.15 10.55
N GLU A 44 3.63 10.42 10.93
CA GLU A 44 2.34 11.06 11.24
C GLU A 44 1.46 11.19 10.01
N ASN A 45 2.01 11.04 8.81
CA ASN A 45 1.26 11.19 7.56
C ASN A 45 0.75 9.84 7.01
N TRP A 46 0.97 8.76 7.75
CA TRP A 46 0.58 7.42 7.31
C TRP A 46 -0.93 7.17 7.37
N GLY A 47 -1.69 8.05 8.02
CA GLY A 47 -3.14 7.89 8.14
C GLY A 47 -3.84 7.73 6.80
N MET A 48 -3.45 8.50 5.79
CA MET A 48 -4.06 8.39 4.46
C MET A 48 -3.70 7.08 3.76
N ILE A 49 -2.53 6.52 4.05
CA ILE A 49 -2.11 5.24 3.50
C ILE A 49 -2.92 4.11 4.14
N GLU A 50 -3.09 4.16 5.45
CA GLU A 50 -3.89 3.17 6.16
C GLU A 50 -5.35 3.25 5.75
N GLU A 51 -5.86 4.45 5.50
CA GLU A 51 -7.22 4.62 4.99
C GLU A 51 -7.38 4.01 3.61
N LEU A 52 -6.44 4.25 2.71
CA LEU A 52 -6.48 3.66 1.37
C LEU A 52 -6.45 2.14 1.45
N ALA A 53 -5.57 1.59 2.29
CA ALA A 53 -5.49 0.15 2.48
C ALA A 53 -6.80 -0.42 3.01
N LYS A 54 -7.42 0.27 3.96
CA LYS A 54 -8.69 -0.16 4.52
C LYS A 54 -9.81 -0.17 3.48
N ILE A 55 -9.86 0.86 2.64
CA ILE A 55 -10.86 0.94 1.56
C ILE A 55 -10.72 -0.22 0.59
N LEU A 56 -9.48 -0.59 0.26
CA LEU A 56 -9.20 -1.63 -0.72
C LEU A 56 -9.15 -3.04 -0.11
N GLY A 57 -9.16 -3.16 1.20
CA GLY A 57 -8.92 -4.45 1.85
C GLY A 57 -7.48 -4.90 1.67
N ALA A 58 -6.54 -3.96 1.70
CA ALA A 58 -5.14 -4.19 1.38
C ALA A 58 -4.28 -4.26 2.63
N ALA A 59 -3.12 -4.89 2.51
CA ALA A 59 -2.08 -4.81 3.53
C ALA A 59 -1.27 -3.52 3.33
N THR A 60 -0.67 -3.02 4.38
CA THR A 60 0.25 -1.88 4.31
C THR A 60 1.70 -2.36 4.30
N ALA A 61 2.54 -1.62 3.61
CA ALA A 61 3.95 -1.93 3.52
C ALA A 61 4.77 -0.63 3.46
N CYS A 62 6.07 -0.76 3.54
CA CYS A 62 6.94 0.40 3.48
C CYS A 62 8.27 0.07 2.81
N SER A 63 8.99 1.11 2.42
CA SER A 63 10.35 0.97 1.90
C SER A 63 11.34 0.75 3.03
N LYS A 64 12.54 0.25 2.68
CA LYS A 64 13.60 0.03 3.66
C LYS A 64 13.95 1.28 4.47
N PRO A 65 14.17 2.46 3.85
CA PRO A 65 14.49 3.66 4.63
C PRO A 65 13.43 4.00 5.69
N VAL A 66 12.17 3.78 5.38
CA VAL A 66 11.07 4.05 6.33
C VAL A 66 11.18 3.12 7.53
N SER A 67 11.42 1.84 7.28
CA SER A 67 11.59 0.86 8.34
C SER A 67 12.84 1.16 9.17
N ASP A 68 13.94 1.52 8.51
CA ASP A 68 15.20 1.84 9.19
C ASP A 68 15.07 3.08 10.08
N MET A 69 14.24 4.03 9.70
CA MET A 69 13.98 5.22 10.53
C MET A 69 12.96 4.98 11.63
N GLY A 70 12.41 3.78 11.72
CA GLY A 70 11.45 3.46 12.75
C GLY A 70 10.05 4.01 12.53
N TRP A 71 9.75 4.50 11.33
CA TRP A 71 8.41 5.02 11.02
C TRP A 71 7.37 3.91 10.97
N ARG A 72 7.75 2.73 10.50
CA ARG A 72 6.90 1.56 10.43
C ARG A 72 7.71 0.34 10.86
N PRO A 73 7.04 -0.73 11.32
CA PRO A 73 7.76 -1.92 11.78
C PRO A 73 8.45 -2.65 10.62
N HIS A 74 9.50 -3.37 10.95
CA HIS A 74 10.24 -4.16 9.97
C HIS A 74 9.37 -5.23 9.28
N SER A 75 8.29 -5.63 9.90
CA SER A 75 7.35 -6.58 9.31
C SER A 75 6.69 -6.05 8.04
N GLU A 76 6.68 -4.73 7.86
CA GLU A 76 6.11 -4.09 6.66
C GLU A 76 7.16 -3.78 5.59
N HIS A 77 8.43 -4.02 5.88
CA HIS A 77 9.53 -3.73 4.97
C HIS A 77 9.48 -4.64 3.74
N VAL A 78 9.47 -4.02 2.56
CA VAL A 78 9.47 -4.72 1.28
C VAL A 78 10.78 -4.45 0.55
N GLY A 79 11.34 -5.49 -0.06
CA GLY A 79 12.56 -5.35 -0.82
C GLY A 79 13.30 -6.67 -0.89
N GLN A 80 14.51 -6.65 -1.44
CA GLN A 80 15.30 -7.86 -1.61
C GLN A 80 15.63 -8.54 -0.29
N THR A 81 15.87 -7.74 0.76
CA THR A 81 16.19 -8.24 2.09
C THR A 81 14.99 -8.19 3.04
N GLY A 82 13.86 -7.70 2.54
CA GLY A 82 12.61 -7.68 3.29
C GLY A 82 11.68 -8.79 2.81
N LYS A 83 10.38 -8.56 2.97
CA LYS A 83 9.39 -9.53 2.49
C LYS A 83 9.20 -9.39 0.99
N PRO A 84 9.28 -10.49 0.23
CA PRO A 84 8.91 -10.44 -1.18
C PRO A 84 7.39 -10.27 -1.30
N VAL A 85 6.98 -9.58 -2.36
CA VAL A 85 5.56 -9.30 -2.60
C VAL A 85 5.19 -9.80 -3.99
N ALA A 86 4.21 -10.69 -4.05
CA ALA A 86 3.71 -11.26 -5.30
C ALA A 86 2.18 -11.12 -5.31
N THR A 87 1.71 -9.89 -5.21
CA THR A 87 0.29 -9.59 -5.11
C THR A 87 -0.31 -9.32 -6.48
N ASN A 88 -1.64 -9.29 -6.54
CA ASN A 88 -2.32 -8.90 -7.77
C ASN A 88 -2.15 -7.42 -8.05
N LEU A 89 -2.12 -6.58 -7.00
CA LEU A 89 -1.97 -5.14 -7.15
C LEU A 89 -1.00 -4.63 -6.07
N TYR A 90 -0.01 -3.88 -6.50
CA TYR A 90 0.93 -3.22 -5.62
C TYR A 90 0.91 -1.72 -5.90
N ILE A 91 0.60 -0.92 -4.90
CA ILE A 91 0.56 0.54 -5.02
C ILE A 91 1.72 1.12 -4.22
N ALA A 92 2.61 1.82 -4.91
CA ALA A 92 3.79 2.44 -4.32
C ALA A 92 3.62 3.96 -4.28
N ILE A 93 3.65 4.53 -3.10
CA ILE A 93 3.41 5.96 -2.90
C ILE A 93 4.64 6.60 -2.26
N GLY A 94 5.23 7.56 -2.97
CA GLY A 94 6.40 8.25 -2.45
C GLY A 94 7.65 7.38 -2.33
N ILE A 95 7.73 6.33 -3.14
CA ILE A 95 8.87 5.41 -3.18
C ILE A 95 9.62 5.64 -4.50
N SER A 96 10.91 5.94 -4.41
CA SER A 96 11.71 6.18 -5.62
C SER A 96 11.91 4.91 -6.45
N GLY A 97 11.99 3.76 -5.79
CA GLY A 97 12.19 2.48 -6.48
C GLY A 97 13.63 2.10 -6.62
N ALA A 98 14.35 2.02 -5.51
CA ALA A 98 15.70 1.47 -5.51
C ALA A 98 15.67 0.03 -6.03
N ILE A 99 16.78 -0.42 -6.59
CA ILE A 99 16.87 -1.77 -7.18
C ILE A 99 16.40 -2.84 -6.21
N GLN A 100 16.78 -2.73 -4.95
CA GLN A 100 16.41 -3.70 -3.93
C GLN A 100 14.90 -3.74 -3.69
N HIS A 101 14.26 -2.57 -3.72
CA HIS A 101 12.79 -2.50 -3.56
C HIS A 101 12.09 -3.11 -4.77
N LEU A 102 12.54 -2.77 -5.96
CA LEU A 102 11.96 -3.29 -7.20
C LEU A 102 12.08 -4.81 -7.26
N ALA A 103 13.22 -5.35 -6.82
CA ALA A 103 13.41 -6.81 -6.79
C ALA A 103 12.38 -7.48 -5.90
N GLY A 104 11.98 -6.83 -4.82
CA GLY A 104 11.00 -7.39 -3.90
C GLY A 104 9.56 -7.39 -4.41
N VAL A 105 9.26 -6.60 -5.44
CA VAL A 105 7.88 -6.47 -5.94
C VAL A 105 7.73 -6.89 -7.40
N SER A 106 8.78 -7.37 -8.01
CA SER A 106 8.78 -7.70 -9.44
C SER A 106 7.73 -8.76 -9.82
N SER A 107 7.35 -9.61 -8.88
CA SER A 107 6.36 -10.66 -9.13
C SER A 107 4.91 -10.18 -9.00
N SER A 108 4.67 -8.95 -8.58
CA SER A 108 3.31 -8.41 -8.51
C SER A 108 2.76 -8.19 -9.90
N LYS A 109 1.50 -8.55 -10.11
CA LYS A 109 0.90 -8.54 -11.44
C LYS A 109 0.70 -7.14 -11.99
N VAL A 110 0.20 -6.23 -11.16
CA VAL A 110 -0.01 -4.83 -11.56
C VAL A 110 0.66 -3.93 -10.53
N LYS A 111 1.45 -2.98 -11.01
CA LYS A 111 2.16 -2.03 -10.16
C LYS A 111 1.72 -0.62 -10.51
N VAL A 112 1.24 0.11 -9.51
CA VAL A 112 0.82 1.50 -9.63
C VAL A 112 1.76 2.36 -8.79
N VAL A 113 2.27 3.43 -9.37
CA VAL A 113 3.23 4.32 -8.69
C VAL A 113 2.69 5.74 -8.63
N ILE A 114 2.75 6.33 -7.45
CA ILE A 114 2.40 7.74 -7.23
C ILE A 114 3.65 8.42 -6.66
N ASN A 115 4.17 9.40 -7.39
CA ASN A 115 5.36 10.12 -6.97
C ASN A 115 5.38 11.51 -7.60
N SER A 116 5.88 12.48 -6.86
CA SER A 116 6.03 13.84 -7.39
C SER A 116 7.24 14.00 -8.31
N ASP A 117 8.19 13.07 -8.23
CA ASP A 117 9.40 13.09 -9.06
C ASP A 117 9.17 12.27 -10.32
N PRO A 118 9.07 12.92 -11.50
CA PRO A 118 8.83 12.18 -12.73
C PRO A 118 10.00 11.28 -13.14
N ASP A 119 11.17 11.51 -12.58
CA ASP A 119 12.36 10.71 -12.88
C ASP A 119 12.57 9.56 -11.92
N ALA A 120 11.64 9.33 -10.99
CA ALA A 120 11.75 8.21 -10.06
C ALA A 120 11.86 6.89 -10.82
N PRO A 121 12.87 6.05 -10.52
CA PRO A 121 13.09 4.80 -11.26
C PRO A 121 11.89 3.87 -11.27
N PHE A 122 11.04 3.95 -10.25
CA PHE A 122 9.88 3.06 -10.16
C PHE A 122 8.89 3.25 -11.31
N PHE A 123 8.85 4.44 -11.91
CA PHE A 123 7.95 4.65 -13.05
C PHE A 123 8.27 3.73 -14.22
N LYS A 124 9.54 3.37 -14.39
CA LYS A 124 9.94 2.45 -15.47
C LYS A 124 9.48 1.01 -15.22
N ALA A 125 9.26 0.66 -13.96
CA ALA A 125 8.82 -0.68 -13.59
C ALA A 125 7.30 -0.76 -13.35
N ALA A 126 6.60 0.37 -13.40
CA ALA A 126 5.18 0.43 -13.12
C ALA A 126 4.34 0.20 -14.36
N ASP A 127 3.16 -0.41 -14.17
CA ASP A 127 2.17 -0.53 -15.22
C ASP A 127 1.38 0.76 -15.38
N TYR A 128 1.17 1.48 -14.26
CA TYR A 128 0.50 2.77 -14.24
C TYR A 128 1.26 3.72 -13.32
N GLY A 129 1.39 4.97 -13.74
CA GLY A 129 2.09 5.98 -12.97
C GLY A 129 1.30 7.26 -12.88
N ILE A 130 1.31 7.89 -11.70
CA ILE A 130 0.70 9.19 -11.48
C ILE A 130 1.80 10.12 -10.94
N ILE A 131 2.09 11.17 -11.69
CA ILE A 131 3.06 12.18 -11.27
C ILE A 131 2.31 13.25 -10.48
N GLY A 132 2.62 13.38 -9.20
CA GLY A 132 1.98 14.36 -8.34
C GLY A 132 2.32 14.13 -6.88
N ASP A 133 1.85 15.07 -6.06
CA ASP A 133 2.09 15.04 -4.62
C ASP A 133 1.15 14.02 -3.96
N ALA A 134 1.71 13.12 -3.18
CA ALA A 134 0.93 12.12 -2.46
C ALA A 134 -0.11 12.76 -1.54
N PHE A 135 0.23 13.89 -0.92
CA PHE A 135 -0.69 14.60 -0.04
C PHE A 135 -1.90 15.18 -0.76
N ASP A 136 -1.82 15.31 -2.08
CA ASP A 136 -2.90 15.80 -2.91
C ASP A 136 -3.66 14.65 -3.56
N ILE A 137 -2.92 13.66 -4.07
CA ILE A 137 -3.50 12.57 -4.85
C ILE A 137 -4.16 11.52 -3.98
N VAL A 138 -3.52 11.10 -2.88
CA VAL A 138 -4.05 10.00 -2.08
C VAL A 138 -5.38 10.33 -1.42
N PRO A 139 -5.57 11.52 -0.80
CA PRO A 139 -6.89 11.87 -0.27
C PRO A 139 -7.98 11.88 -1.33
N LYS A 140 -7.68 12.39 -2.54
CA LYS A 140 -8.65 12.40 -3.64
C LYS A 140 -8.97 10.98 -4.10
N LEU A 141 -7.95 10.13 -4.17
CA LEU A 141 -8.13 8.73 -4.53
C LEU A 141 -9.01 8.02 -3.50
N ASN A 142 -8.78 8.26 -2.22
CA ASN A 142 -9.57 7.68 -1.15
C ASN A 142 -11.04 8.08 -1.27
N GLU A 143 -11.31 9.35 -1.55
CA GLU A 143 -12.67 9.85 -1.74
C GLU A 143 -13.36 9.18 -2.94
N LYS A 144 -12.67 9.10 -4.05
CA LYS A 144 -13.22 8.48 -5.26
C LYS A 144 -13.50 7.00 -5.07
N LEU A 145 -12.61 6.30 -4.38
CA LEU A 145 -12.82 4.88 -4.10
C LEU A 145 -13.99 4.66 -3.16
N LYS A 146 -14.17 5.50 -2.16
CA LYS A 146 -15.32 5.41 -1.27
C LYS A 146 -16.63 5.60 -2.05
N SER A 147 -16.67 6.62 -2.92
CA SER A 147 -17.84 6.88 -3.76
C SER A 147 -18.11 5.72 -4.71
N TYR A 148 -17.06 5.17 -5.31
CA TYR A 148 -17.19 4.04 -6.21
C TYR A 148 -17.77 2.82 -5.48
N LYS A 149 -17.30 2.54 -4.26
CA LYS A 149 -17.82 1.41 -3.50
C LYS A 149 -19.28 1.60 -3.09
N VAL A 150 -19.66 2.81 -2.73
CA VAL A 150 -21.05 3.10 -2.38
C VAL A 150 -21.96 2.88 -3.59
N VAL A 151 -21.54 3.35 -4.77
CA VAL A 151 -22.33 3.22 -5.99
C VAL A 151 -22.40 1.77 -6.47
N ASN A 152 -21.32 1.01 -6.31
CA ASN A 152 -21.19 -0.33 -6.85
C ASN A 152 -21.39 -1.46 -5.84
N ASN A 153 -21.74 -1.11 -4.63
CA ASN A 153 -22.18 -2.07 -3.64
C ASN A 153 -23.69 -2.07 -3.55
#